data_88c4d90dd043f7e7c3b82a2113f45848
#
_entry.id   88c4d90dd043f7e7c3b82a2113f45848
#
_cell.length_a   1.000
_cell.length_b   1.000
_cell.length_c   1.000
_cell.angle_alpha   90.00
_cell.angle_beta   90.00
_cell.angle_gamma   90.00
#
_symmetry.space_group_name_H-M   'P 1'
#
loop_
_entity.id
_entity.type
_entity.pdbx_description
1 polymer ?
#
loop_
_entity_poly.entity_id
_entity_poly.type
_entity_poly.pdbx_seq_one_letter_code
_entity_poly.pdbx_strand_id
1 'polypeptide(L)'
;MMSINSNPVISSDKVEGTAVYNPNGDKLGSIDDLMIDKRSGMVRYASLEFGGFMGIGTDRYPLPWSLLKYDTALDGYVVPLQKDQLESAPRYAQSDTPEYTDEYGRKVYDYYGVNWM
;
A
#
# COMPACT_ATOMS: atom_id res chain seq x y z
N MET A 1 -4.58 -28.31 0.54
CA MET A 1 -5.62 -28.14 0.02
C MET A 1 -5.60 -27.25 -1.07
N MET A 2 -6.43 -27.35 -1.85
CA MET A 2 -6.48 -26.50 -2.79
C MET A 2 -6.72 -25.28 -2.23
N SER A 3 -5.94 -24.58 -2.37
CA SER A 3 -5.99 -23.41 -1.70
C SER A 3 -6.54 -22.34 -2.56
N ILE A 4 -7.18 -21.36 -1.93
CA ILE A 4 -7.54 -20.18 -2.67
C ILE A 4 -6.32 -19.46 -3.15
N ASN A 5 -5.14 -19.76 -2.57
CA ASN A 5 -3.93 -19.14 -3.02
C ASN A 5 -3.52 -19.53 -4.42
N SER A 6 -4.13 -20.57 -4.98
CA SER A 6 -3.85 -20.94 -6.34
C SER A 6 -4.59 -20.07 -7.35
N ASN A 7 -5.55 -19.29 -6.92
CA ASN A 7 -6.27 -18.40 -7.82
C ASN A 7 -5.39 -17.22 -8.20
N PRO A 8 -5.25 -16.90 -9.49
CA PRO A 8 -4.37 -15.80 -9.89
C PRO A 8 -4.99 -14.42 -9.69
N VAL A 9 -6.27 -14.33 -9.41
CA VAL A 9 -6.94 -13.05 -9.22
C VAL A 9 -7.63 -13.00 -7.87
N ILE A 10 -7.79 -11.77 -7.38
CA ILE A 10 -8.41 -11.52 -6.09
C ILE A 10 -9.26 -10.25 -6.24
N SER A 11 -10.37 -10.18 -5.57
CA SER A 11 -11.20 -9.00 -5.64
C SER A 11 -10.59 -7.86 -4.82
N SER A 12 -10.77 -6.63 -5.30
CA SER A 12 -10.18 -5.46 -4.65
C SER A 12 -10.68 -5.28 -3.22
N ASP A 13 -11.92 -5.62 -2.96
CA ASP A 13 -12.45 -5.46 -1.60
C ASP A 13 -11.82 -6.45 -0.62
N LYS A 14 -11.25 -7.54 -1.10
CA LYS A 14 -10.51 -8.46 -0.24
C LYS A 14 -9.08 -8.00 -0.02
N VAL A 15 -8.52 -7.25 -0.97
CA VAL A 15 -7.20 -6.65 -0.78
C VAL A 15 -7.29 -5.56 0.27
N GLU A 16 -8.36 -4.77 0.24
CA GLU A 16 -8.58 -3.74 1.26
C GLU A 16 -8.75 -4.40 2.61
N GLY A 17 -8.12 -3.83 3.61
CA GLY A 17 -8.11 -4.37 4.95
C GLY A 17 -7.01 -5.39 5.20
N THR A 18 -6.30 -5.81 4.16
CA THR A 18 -5.23 -6.78 4.31
C THR A 18 -4.03 -6.13 5.00
N ALA A 19 -3.41 -6.87 5.92
CA ALA A 19 -2.28 -6.38 6.68
C ALA A 19 -1.04 -6.24 5.81
N VAL A 20 -0.20 -5.26 6.15
CA VAL A 20 1.08 -5.02 5.50
C VAL A 20 2.17 -5.08 6.55
N TYR A 21 3.22 -5.82 6.25
CA TYR A 21 4.32 -6.10 7.18
C TYR A 21 5.65 -5.64 6.61
N ASN A 22 6.60 -5.38 7.51
CA ASN A 22 7.98 -5.16 7.08
C ASN A 22 8.70 -6.50 6.95
N PRO A 23 9.96 -6.53 6.48
CA PRO A 23 10.66 -7.81 6.32
C PRO A 23 10.91 -8.55 7.63
N ASN A 24 10.86 -7.87 8.75
CA ASN A 24 11.04 -8.49 10.06
C ASN A 24 9.77 -9.13 10.59
N GLY A 25 8.66 -8.99 9.88
CA GLY A 25 7.38 -9.55 10.31
C GLY A 25 6.57 -8.61 11.19
N ASP A 26 7.01 -7.38 11.38
CA ASP A 26 6.24 -6.41 12.15
C ASP A 26 5.13 -5.82 11.27
N LYS A 27 3.94 -5.75 11.82
CA LYS A 27 2.82 -5.18 11.09
C LYS A 27 2.97 -3.67 11.04
N LEU A 28 2.96 -3.13 9.83
CA LEU A 28 3.02 -1.68 9.62
C LEU A 28 1.63 -1.05 9.60
N GLY A 29 0.67 -1.73 9.03
CA GLY A 29 -0.67 -1.20 8.90
C GLY A 29 -1.51 -2.10 8.04
N SER A 30 -2.51 -1.52 7.40
CA SER A 30 -3.37 -2.28 6.49
C SER A 30 -3.67 -1.46 5.25
N ILE A 31 -4.04 -2.15 4.17
CA ILE A 31 -4.37 -1.48 2.92
C ILE A 31 -5.75 -0.85 3.06
N ASP A 32 -5.81 0.46 2.80
CA ASP A 32 -7.06 1.21 2.86
C ASP A 32 -7.74 1.22 1.50
N ASP A 33 -6.97 1.39 0.43
CA ASP A 33 -7.54 1.54 -0.90
C ASP A 33 -6.52 1.19 -1.96
N LEU A 34 -6.99 0.96 -3.18
CA LEU A 34 -6.14 0.76 -4.34
C LEU A 34 -6.42 1.87 -5.35
N MET A 35 -5.35 2.41 -5.91
CA MET A 35 -5.48 3.44 -6.95
C MET A 35 -5.14 2.79 -8.28
N ILE A 36 -6.11 2.77 -9.17
CA ILE A 36 -6.05 2.02 -10.43
C ILE A 36 -5.94 3.01 -11.58
N ASP A 37 -5.00 2.73 -12.48
CA ASP A 37 -4.89 3.51 -13.71
C ASP A 37 -6.13 3.25 -14.57
N LYS A 38 -6.85 4.33 -14.89
CA LYS A 38 -8.12 4.19 -15.61
C LYS A 38 -7.97 3.60 -17.00
N ARG A 39 -6.84 3.83 -17.63
CA ARG A 39 -6.64 3.41 -19.02
C ARG A 39 -6.17 1.97 -19.10
N SER A 40 -5.14 1.63 -18.31
CA SER A 40 -4.55 0.29 -18.39
C SER A 40 -5.26 -0.71 -17.50
N GLY A 41 -5.97 -0.25 -16.48
CA GLY A 41 -6.57 -1.13 -15.48
C GLY A 41 -5.55 -1.66 -14.47
N MET A 42 -4.31 -1.16 -14.52
CA MET A 42 -3.27 -1.63 -13.61
C MET A 42 -3.32 -0.87 -12.29
N VAL A 43 -3.08 -1.59 -11.19
CA VAL A 43 -2.95 -0.97 -9.89
C VAL A 43 -1.63 -0.20 -9.85
N ARG A 44 -1.69 1.08 -9.50
CA ARG A 44 -0.51 1.93 -9.42
C ARG A 44 -0.02 2.10 -7.99
N TYR A 45 -0.95 2.20 -7.05
CA TYR A 45 -0.62 2.41 -5.64
C TYR A 45 -1.55 1.62 -4.76
N ALA A 46 -1.05 1.28 -3.57
CA ALA A 46 -1.91 0.91 -2.46
C ALA A 46 -1.80 2.03 -1.44
N SER A 47 -2.93 2.45 -0.90
CA SER A 47 -2.94 3.45 0.16
C SER A 47 -2.85 2.69 1.48
N LEU A 48 -1.77 2.89 2.22
CA LEU A 48 -1.54 2.22 3.49
C LEU A 48 -2.06 3.07 4.63
N GLU A 49 -2.89 2.47 5.46
CA GLU A 49 -3.32 3.12 6.69
C GLU A 49 -2.29 2.78 7.77
N PHE A 50 -1.61 3.79 8.27
CA PHE A 50 -0.49 3.61 9.19
C PHE A 50 -0.48 4.75 10.21
N GLY A 51 -0.08 4.42 11.44
CA GLY A 51 0.02 5.41 12.50
C GLY A 51 -1.29 5.58 13.23
N GLY A 52 -1.39 6.66 13.99
CA GLY A 52 -2.55 6.92 14.81
C GLY A 52 -2.58 6.03 16.04
N PHE A 53 -3.43 6.39 16.98
CA PHE A 53 -3.57 5.63 18.21
C PHE A 53 -5.01 5.13 18.26
N MET A 54 -5.17 3.83 18.35
CA MET A 54 -6.49 3.20 18.38
C MET A 54 -7.32 3.55 17.15
N GLY A 55 -6.66 3.71 15.99
CA GLY A 55 -7.35 4.01 14.75
C GLY A 55 -7.72 5.47 14.57
N ILE A 56 -7.43 6.30 15.54
CA ILE A 56 -7.75 7.72 15.47
C ILE A 56 -6.53 8.46 14.97
N GLY A 57 -6.73 9.29 13.96
CA GLY A 57 -5.64 10.10 13.42
C GLY A 57 -4.66 9.34 12.56
N THR A 58 -5.06 8.18 12.03
CA THR A 58 -4.22 7.48 11.08
C THR A 58 -4.12 8.28 9.79
N ASP A 59 -2.94 8.28 9.22
CA ASP A 59 -2.71 8.89 7.92
C ASP A 59 -2.70 7.82 6.85
N ARG A 60 -2.79 8.26 5.60
CA ARG A 60 -2.75 7.40 4.43
C ARG A 60 -1.44 7.62 3.72
N TYR A 61 -0.74 6.52 3.44
CA TYR A 61 0.59 6.54 2.82
C TYR A 61 0.50 5.83 1.48
N PRO A 62 0.53 6.56 0.36
CA PRO A 62 0.51 5.89 -0.94
C PRO A 62 1.82 5.16 -1.16
N LEU A 63 1.73 3.88 -1.48
CA LEU A 63 2.89 3.04 -1.75
C LEU A 63 2.81 2.58 -3.20
N PRO A 64 3.92 2.65 -3.96
CA PRO A 64 3.93 2.03 -5.29
C PRO A 64 3.54 0.57 -5.19
N TRP A 65 2.63 0.15 -6.03
CA TRP A 65 2.12 -1.21 -5.98
C TRP A 65 3.22 -2.25 -6.09
N SER A 66 4.27 -1.96 -6.89
CA SER A 66 5.36 -2.90 -7.11
C SER A 66 6.15 -3.25 -5.86
N LEU A 67 6.01 -2.46 -4.79
CA LEU A 67 6.70 -2.77 -3.53
C LEU A 67 5.99 -3.86 -2.74
N LEU A 68 4.73 -4.13 -3.01
CA LEU A 68 3.95 -5.06 -2.22
C LEU A 68 4.10 -6.48 -2.78
N LYS A 69 4.49 -7.42 -1.92
CA LYS A 69 4.63 -8.83 -2.26
C LYS A 69 3.75 -9.64 -1.34
N TYR A 70 2.81 -10.38 -1.90
CA TYR A 70 1.91 -11.19 -1.10
C TYR A 70 2.66 -12.36 -0.48
N ASP A 71 2.45 -12.59 0.80
CA ASP A 71 3.06 -13.69 1.53
C ASP A 71 1.94 -14.58 2.06
N THR A 72 1.85 -15.79 1.55
CA THR A 72 0.76 -16.70 1.91
C THR A 72 0.84 -17.14 3.37
N ALA A 73 2.05 -17.20 3.92
CA ALA A 73 2.21 -17.60 5.32
C ALA A 73 1.64 -16.55 6.26
N LEU A 74 1.76 -15.27 5.89
CA LEU A 74 1.23 -14.18 6.70
C LEU A 74 -0.18 -13.78 6.31
N ASP A 75 -0.63 -14.27 5.16
CA ASP A 75 -1.91 -13.86 4.57
C ASP A 75 -1.98 -12.34 4.46
N GLY A 76 -0.89 -11.73 4.00
CA GLY A 76 -0.76 -10.30 3.88
C GLY A 76 0.37 -9.94 2.96
N TYR A 77 0.64 -8.64 2.84
CA TYR A 77 1.69 -8.15 1.96
C TYR A 77 2.92 -7.79 2.77
N VAL A 78 4.09 -8.01 2.17
CA VAL A 78 5.37 -7.57 2.75
C VAL A 78 5.95 -6.50 1.86
N VAL A 79 6.43 -5.43 2.47
CA VAL A 79 7.10 -4.34 1.76
C VAL A 79 8.52 -4.19 2.31
N PRO A 80 9.50 -3.82 1.46
CA PRO A 80 10.89 -3.68 1.90
C PRO A 80 11.13 -2.32 2.56
N LEU A 81 10.31 -1.98 3.56
CA LEU A 81 10.36 -0.69 4.22
C LEU A 81 10.38 -0.88 5.72
N GLN A 82 11.08 0.00 6.40
CA GLN A 82 11.05 0.04 7.86
C GLN A 82 10.11 1.16 8.31
N LYS A 83 9.71 1.10 9.57
CA LYS A 83 8.74 2.03 10.11
C LYS A 83 9.22 3.48 10.00
N ASP A 84 10.48 3.73 10.24
CA ASP A 84 11.02 5.08 10.18
C ASP A 84 11.03 5.64 8.76
N GLN A 85 11.14 4.78 7.75
CA GLN A 85 11.03 5.26 6.37
C GLN A 85 9.62 5.76 6.08
N LEU A 86 8.61 5.10 6.63
CA LEU A 86 7.23 5.54 6.46
C LEU A 86 6.98 6.85 7.17
N GLU A 87 7.60 7.05 8.33
CA GLU A 87 7.36 8.27 9.10
C GLU A 87 7.75 9.53 8.35
N SER A 88 8.68 9.43 7.42
CA SER A 88 9.12 10.56 6.60
C SER A 88 8.52 10.57 5.20
N ALA A 89 7.67 9.62 4.89
CA ALA A 89 7.16 9.45 3.54
C ALA A 89 6.00 10.39 3.24
N PRO A 90 5.71 10.63 1.95
CA PRO A 90 4.51 11.39 1.58
C PRO A 90 3.26 10.73 2.15
N ARG A 91 2.38 11.56 2.72
CA ARG A 91 1.17 11.07 3.36
C ARG A 91 0.11 12.16 3.34
N TYR A 92 -1.11 11.75 3.67
CA TYR A 92 -2.21 12.71 3.79
C TYR A 92 -3.21 12.17 4.80
N ALA A 93 -3.97 13.09 5.39
CA ALA A 93 -5.07 12.70 6.27
C ALA A 93 -6.21 12.15 5.44
N GLN A 94 -6.99 11.24 5.99
CA GLN A 94 -8.12 10.65 5.29
C GLN A 94 -9.08 11.71 4.75
N SER A 95 -9.26 12.78 5.49
CA SER A 95 -10.19 13.85 5.10
C SER A 95 -9.61 14.81 4.08
N ASP A 96 -8.37 14.61 3.66
CA ASP A 96 -7.65 15.56 2.80
C ASP A 96 -6.92 14.82 1.69
N THR A 97 -7.64 13.94 1.01
CA THR A 97 -7.05 13.12 -0.05
C THR A 97 -6.63 14.01 -1.23
N PRO A 98 -5.37 13.96 -1.66
CA PRO A 98 -4.91 14.76 -2.78
C PRO A 98 -5.40 14.19 -4.10
N GLU A 99 -5.26 14.97 -5.16
CA GLU A 99 -5.44 14.41 -6.49
C GLU A 99 -4.20 13.61 -6.85
N TYR A 100 -4.41 12.41 -7.34
CA TYR A 100 -3.32 11.52 -7.74
C TYR A 100 -2.90 11.85 -9.17
N THR A 101 -2.27 13.01 -9.34
CA THR A 101 -1.75 13.45 -10.63
C THR A 101 -0.44 12.73 -10.94
N ASP A 102 0.05 12.88 -12.19
CA ASP A 102 1.36 12.35 -12.55
C ASP A 102 2.46 12.99 -11.70
N GLU A 103 2.33 14.28 -11.42
CA GLU A 103 3.30 14.97 -10.59
C GLU A 103 3.34 14.39 -9.18
N TYR A 104 2.19 14.15 -8.58
CA TYR A 104 2.10 13.53 -7.27
C TYR A 104 2.69 12.13 -7.31
N GLY A 105 2.39 11.40 -8.37
CA GLY A 105 2.92 10.04 -8.53
C GLY A 105 4.43 10.00 -8.60
N ARG A 106 5.03 10.92 -9.36
CA ARG A 106 6.49 10.99 -9.44
C ARG A 106 7.11 11.27 -8.07
N LYS A 107 6.49 12.16 -7.30
CA LYS A 107 6.98 12.47 -5.96
C LYS A 107 6.97 11.24 -5.07
N VAL A 108 5.89 10.47 -5.10
CA VAL A 108 5.76 9.25 -4.29
C VAL A 108 6.77 8.20 -4.76
N TYR A 109 6.81 7.95 -6.06
CA TYR A 109 7.71 6.93 -6.62
C TYR A 109 9.16 7.29 -6.38
N ASP A 110 9.52 8.57 -6.52
CA ASP A 110 10.89 9.03 -6.28
C ASP A 110 11.30 8.80 -4.83
N TYR A 111 10.38 9.03 -3.90
CA TYR A 111 10.69 8.82 -2.50
C TYR A 111 11.10 7.37 -2.25
N TYR A 112 10.43 6.43 -2.88
CA TYR A 112 10.69 5.01 -2.68
C TYR A 112 11.73 4.44 -3.66
N GLY A 113 12.27 5.27 -4.53
CA GLY A 113 13.27 4.82 -5.49
C GLY A 113 12.72 3.90 -6.56
N VAL A 114 11.44 4.04 -6.88
CA VAL A 114 10.78 3.24 -7.90
C VAL A 114 10.60 4.10 -9.14
N ASN A 115 10.88 3.52 -10.30
CA ASN A 115 10.73 4.26 -11.56
C ASN A 115 9.27 4.57 -11.84
N TRP A 116 9.01 5.82 -12.17
CA TRP A 116 7.68 6.23 -12.60
C TRP A 116 7.44 5.73 -14.01
N MET A 117 6.31 5.08 -14.22
CA MET A 117 6.01 4.54 -15.55
C MET A 117 4.75 5.14 -16.11
#